data_303ce149820365664623472b5bfee1c5
#
_entry.id   303ce149820365664623472b5bfee1c5
#
_cell.length_a   1.000
_cell.length_b   1.000
_cell.length_c   1.000
_cell.angle_alpha   90.00
_cell.angle_beta   90.00
_cell.angle_gamma   90.00
#
_symmetry.space_group_name_H-M   'P 1'
#
loop_
_entity.id
_entity.type
_entity.pdbx_description
1 polymer ?
#
loop_
_entity_poly.entity_id
_entity_poly.type
_entity_poly.pdbx_seq_one_letter_code
_entity_poly.pdbx_strand_id
1 'polypeptide(L)'
;MTTTAPAADARVLGLAHYAARGVFEHVLAQHGVTFQQQMALRAAVTADAPQTPDDVVTQVRGSLKADPADIRATLDELLAKQLLVADGAHLRPTDAGRELLAAVGAEVAPVSARIWGGIPAEDLAAAGRVLALVTERANTELAELTI
;
A
#
# COMPACT_ATOMS: atom_id res chain seq x y z
N MET A 1 -9.67 4.76 37.04
CA MET A 1 -9.64 5.84 36.06
C MET A 1 -10.07 5.31 34.71
N THR A 2 -11.17 5.78 34.21
CA THR A 2 -11.58 5.47 32.85
C THR A 2 -10.84 6.42 31.88
N THR A 3 -9.90 5.91 31.14
CA THR A 3 -9.24 6.68 30.10
C THR A 3 -10.22 6.79 28.92
N THR A 4 -10.68 7.99 28.64
CA THR A 4 -11.52 8.24 27.48
C THR A 4 -10.68 8.02 26.21
N ALA A 5 -11.12 7.14 25.31
CA ALA A 5 -10.46 6.96 24.03
C ALA A 5 -10.51 8.25 23.21
N PRO A 6 -9.44 8.62 22.51
CA PRO A 6 -9.46 9.81 21.67
C PRO A 6 -10.46 9.65 20.52
N ALA A 7 -11.11 10.75 20.15
CA ALA A 7 -11.91 10.77 18.95
C ALA A 7 -11.00 10.62 17.72
N ALA A 8 -11.51 9.96 16.68
CA ALA A 8 -10.78 9.84 15.42
C ALA A 8 -10.61 11.21 14.77
N ASP A 9 -9.39 11.58 14.48
CA ASP A 9 -9.01 12.80 13.77
C ASP A 9 -7.74 12.54 12.94
N ALA A 10 -7.25 13.58 12.27
CA ALA A 10 -6.06 13.47 11.42
C ALA A 10 -4.83 12.97 12.20
N ARG A 11 -4.67 13.40 13.44
CA ARG A 11 -3.55 12.99 14.28
C ARG A 11 -3.63 11.51 14.66
N VAL A 12 -4.79 11.07 15.10
CA VAL A 12 -5.02 9.66 15.50
C VAL A 12 -4.85 8.74 14.30
N LEU A 13 -5.40 9.12 13.15
CA LEU A 13 -5.22 8.38 11.91
C LEU A 13 -3.74 8.30 11.52
N GLY A 14 -3.02 9.41 11.58
CA GLY A 14 -1.60 9.45 11.24
C GLY A 14 -0.77 8.55 12.14
N LEU A 15 -0.99 8.58 13.45
CA LEU A 15 -0.27 7.73 14.40
C LEU A 15 -0.52 6.24 14.14
N ALA A 16 -1.77 5.86 13.86
CA ALA A 16 -2.13 4.48 13.55
C ALA A 16 -1.46 4.03 12.24
N HIS A 17 -1.52 4.86 11.21
CA HIS A 17 -0.91 4.56 9.92
C HIS A 17 0.61 4.41 10.03
N TYR A 18 1.29 5.36 10.68
CA TYR A 18 2.75 5.30 10.80
C TYR A 18 3.21 4.10 11.63
N ALA A 19 2.50 3.77 12.71
CA ALA A 19 2.82 2.61 13.52
C ALA A 19 2.67 1.31 12.72
N ALA A 20 1.56 1.14 12.01
CA ALA A 20 1.31 -0.03 11.17
C ALA A 20 2.31 -0.12 10.02
N ARG A 21 2.60 1.01 9.38
CA ARG A 21 3.60 1.08 8.32
C ARG A 21 4.99 0.73 8.80
N GLY A 22 5.36 1.18 10.01
CA GLY A 22 6.65 0.84 10.61
C GLY A 22 6.86 -0.66 10.77
N VAL A 23 5.83 -1.36 11.23
CA VAL A 23 5.84 -2.83 11.33
C VAL A 23 6.02 -3.45 9.93
N PHE A 24 5.25 -2.99 8.97
CA PHE A 24 5.28 -3.51 7.61
C PHE A 24 6.64 -3.27 6.95
N GLU A 25 7.19 -2.07 7.05
CA GLU A 25 8.52 -1.75 6.51
C GLU A 25 9.64 -2.56 7.16
N HIS A 26 9.51 -2.90 8.43
CA HIS A 26 10.45 -3.80 9.10
C HIS A 26 10.48 -5.18 8.43
N VAL A 27 9.32 -5.74 8.11
CA VAL A 27 9.21 -7.01 7.37
C VAL A 27 9.80 -6.86 5.97
N LEU A 28 9.42 -5.81 5.25
CA LEU A 28 9.90 -5.56 3.89
C LEU A 28 11.42 -5.44 3.81
N ALA A 29 12.03 -4.77 4.79
CA ALA A 29 13.49 -4.60 4.83
C ALA A 29 14.23 -5.95 4.88
N GLN A 30 13.66 -6.95 5.53
CA GLN A 30 14.23 -8.30 5.60
C GLN A 30 14.23 -8.99 4.22
N HIS A 31 13.35 -8.57 3.33
CA HIS A 31 13.27 -9.04 1.94
C HIS A 31 13.98 -8.12 0.95
N GLY A 32 14.62 -7.06 1.43
CA GLY A 32 15.38 -6.14 0.59
C GLY A 32 14.52 -5.23 -0.30
N VAL A 33 13.27 -4.97 0.07
CA VAL A 33 12.37 -4.09 -0.69
C VAL A 33 11.82 -2.96 0.15
N THR A 34 11.55 -1.83 -0.51
CA THR A 34 10.92 -0.68 0.12
C THR A 34 9.40 -0.79 0.07
N PHE A 35 8.72 0.04 0.85
CA PHE A 35 7.27 0.15 0.82
C PHE A 35 6.75 0.48 -0.58
N GLN A 36 7.36 1.46 -1.25
CA GLN A 36 6.94 1.86 -2.59
C GLN A 36 7.17 0.75 -3.63
N GLN A 37 8.29 0.04 -3.54
CA GLN A 37 8.57 -1.12 -4.39
C GLN A 37 7.51 -2.21 -4.23
N GLN A 38 7.14 -2.52 -3.00
CA GLN A 38 6.11 -3.52 -2.71
C GLN A 38 4.75 -3.10 -3.27
N MET A 39 4.38 -1.83 -3.12
CA MET A 39 3.11 -1.32 -3.64
C MET A 39 3.04 -1.40 -5.16
N ALA A 40 4.12 -1.04 -5.86
CA ALA A 40 4.19 -1.12 -7.31
C ALA A 40 4.18 -2.57 -7.80
N LEU A 41 4.93 -3.45 -7.15
CA LEU A 41 4.95 -4.88 -7.48
C LEU A 41 3.58 -5.52 -7.28
N ARG A 42 2.92 -5.20 -6.18
CA ARG A 42 1.57 -5.70 -5.90
C ARG A 42 0.56 -5.25 -6.96
N ALA A 43 0.65 -4.00 -7.40
CA ALA A 43 -0.20 -3.49 -8.47
C ALA A 43 -0.05 -4.32 -9.75
N ALA A 44 1.17 -4.66 -10.12
CA ALA A 44 1.45 -5.49 -11.29
C ALA A 44 0.97 -6.93 -11.13
N VAL A 45 1.13 -7.52 -9.94
CA VAL A 45 0.74 -8.93 -9.66
C VAL A 45 -0.77 -9.10 -9.59
N THR A 46 -1.48 -8.13 -9.02
CA THR A 46 -2.95 -8.23 -8.83
C THR A 46 -3.76 -7.78 -10.04
N ALA A 47 -3.11 -7.26 -11.08
CA ALA A 47 -3.79 -6.87 -12.30
C ALA A 47 -4.34 -8.09 -13.06
N ASP A 48 -5.55 -7.97 -13.59
CA ASP A 48 -6.21 -9.04 -14.36
C ASP A 48 -5.61 -9.21 -15.77
N ALA A 49 -4.92 -8.20 -16.26
CA ALA A 49 -4.32 -8.18 -17.59
C ALA A 49 -2.92 -7.56 -17.51
N PRO A 50 -2.04 -7.84 -18.49
CA PRO A 50 -0.74 -7.19 -18.56
C PRO A 50 -0.86 -5.66 -18.52
N GLN A 51 0.01 -5.02 -17.75
CA GLN A 51 -0.01 -3.58 -17.53
C GLN A 51 1.16 -2.91 -18.22
N THR A 52 0.92 -1.75 -18.84
CA THR A 52 2.01 -0.88 -19.28
C THR A 52 2.62 -0.18 -18.06
N PRO A 53 3.86 0.33 -18.14
CA PRO A 53 4.40 1.17 -17.06
C PRO A 53 3.49 2.32 -16.69
N ASP A 54 2.84 2.97 -17.64
CA ASP A 54 1.92 4.07 -17.40
C ASP A 54 0.67 3.62 -16.63
N ASP A 55 0.15 2.43 -16.91
CA ASP A 55 -0.98 1.85 -16.16
C ASP A 55 -0.62 1.65 -14.69
N VAL A 56 0.56 1.11 -14.42
CA VAL A 56 1.03 0.89 -13.05
C VAL A 56 1.24 2.22 -12.34
N VAL A 57 1.85 3.20 -13.01
CA VAL A 57 2.04 4.55 -12.46
C VAL A 57 0.70 5.17 -12.07
N THR A 58 -0.29 5.10 -12.95
CA THR A 58 -1.63 5.65 -12.69
C THR A 58 -2.28 4.98 -11.47
N GLN A 59 -2.20 3.66 -11.39
CA GLN A 59 -2.79 2.91 -10.28
C GLN A 59 -2.10 3.21 -8.95
N VAL A 60 -0.78 3.21 -8.91
CA VAL A 60 -0.01 3.48 -7.69
C VAL A 60 -0.21 4.93 -7.24
N ARG A 61 -0.18 5.87 -8.18
CA ARG A 61 -0.44 7.28 -7.90
C ARG A 61 -1.82 7.50 -7.28
N GLY A 62 -2.82 6.78 -7.77
CA GLY A 62 -4.19 6.85 -7.23
C GLY A 62 -4.26 6.49 -5.75
N SER A 63 -3.46 5.52 -5.31
CA SER A 63 -3.43 5.06 -3.92
C SER A 63 -2.48 5.87 -3.04
N LEU A 64 -1.21 5.99 -3.46
CA LEU A 64 -0.15 6.58 -2.63
C LEU A 64 -0.02 8.09 -2.77
N LYS A 65 -0.61 8.69 -3.81
CA LYS A 65 -0.44 10.12 -4.14
C LYS A 65 1.04 10.51 -4.32
N ALA A 66 1.86 9.55 -4.75
CA ALA A 66 3.28 9.75 -5.00
C ALA A 66 3.52 10.42 -6.36
N ASP A 67 4.68 11.05 -6.51
CA ASP A 67 5.08 11.66 -7.77
C ASP A 67 5.27 10.59 -8.86
N PRO A 68 4.72 10.78 -10.07
CA PRO A 68 4.89 9.83 -11.17
C PRO A 68 6.35 9.49 -11.49
N ALA A 69 7.27 10.46 -11.39
CA ALA A 69 8.70 10.23 -11.64
C ALA A 69 9.29 9.27 -10.61
N ASP A 70 8.90 9.38 -9.35
CA ASP A 70 9.34 8.48 -8.28
C ASP A 70 8.80 7.07 -8.49
N ILE A 71 7.56 6.94 -8.94
CA ILE A 71 6.96 5.64 -9.24
C ILE A 71 7.68 4.98 -10.43
N ARG A 72 8.02 5.75 -11.47
CA ARG A 72 8.79 5.24 -12.62
C ARG A 72 10.17 4.76 -12.19
N ALA A 73 10.85 5.51 -11.33
CA ALA A 73 12.13 5.10 -10.76
C ALA A 73 11.99 3.78 -9.97
N THR A 74 10.91 3.63 -9.22
CA THR A 74 10.59 2.40 -8.50
C THR A 74 10.40 1.21 -9.45
N LEU A 75 9.72 1.41 -10.58
CA LEU A 75 9.57 0.36 -11.60
C LEU A 75 10.93 -0.06 -12.17
N ASP A 76 11.82 0.90 -12.44
CA ASP A 76 13.17 0.61 -12.92
C ASP A 76 13.96 -0.21 -11.87
N GLU A 77 13.81 0.10 -10.60
CA GLU A 77 14.42 -0.66 -9.51
C GLU A 77 13.90 -2.10 -9.46
N LEU A 78 12.59 -2.31 -9.66
CA LEU A 78 11.99 -3.64 -9.69
C LEU A 78 12.47 -4.46 -10.89
N LEU A 79 12.64 -3.83 -12.04
CA LEU A 79 13.23 -4.45 -13.22
C LEU A 79 14.68 -4.87 -12.95
N ALA A 80 15.47 -3.98 -12.34
CA ALA A 80 16.86 -4.26 -12.00
C ALA A 80 16.98 -5.41 -10.99
N LYS A 81 16.05 -5.53 -10.07
CA LYS A 81 15.97 -6.63 -9.09
C LYS A 81 15.39 -7.91 -9.69
N GLN A 82 14.94 -7.89 -10.93
CA GLN A 82 14.30 -9.03 -11.59
C GLN A 82 13.01 -9.51 -10.88
N LEU A 83 12.31 -8.60 -10.24
CA LEU A 83 10.98 -8.84 -9.66
C LEU A 83 9.87 -8.55 -10.67
N LEU A 84 10.17 -7.70 -11.64
CA LEU A 84 9.37 -7.47 -12.84
C LEU A 84 10.24 -7.73 -14.07
N VAL A 85 9.60 -8.03 -15.19
CA VAL A 85 10.24 -8.18 -16.47
C VAL A 85 9.42 -7.46 -17.54
N ALA A 86 10.10 -6.83 -18.50
CA ALA A 86 9.45 -6.22 -19.64
C ALA A 86 9.04 -7.31 -20.64
N ASP A 87 7.81 -7.22 -21.15
CA ASP A 87 7.26 -8.08 -22.17
C ASP A 87 6.61 -7.19 -23.24
N GLY A 88 7.40 -6.83 -24.26
CA GLY A 88 7.00 -5.80 -25.21
C GLY A 88 6.79 -4.45 -24.53
N ALA A 89 5.61 -3.87 -24.72
CA ALA A 89 5.21 -2.61 -24.07
C ALA A 89 4.67 -2.80 -22.65
N HIS A 90 4.57 -4.04 -22.18
CA HIS A 90 3.96 -4.37 -20.90
C HIS A 90 5.01 -4.79 -19.86
N LEU A 91 4.61 -4.72 -18.60
CA LEU A 91 5.36 -5.27 -17.48
C LEU A 91 4.67 -6.53 -16.98
N ARG A 92 5.46 -7.52 -16.64
CA ARG A 92 4.96 -8.78 -16.09
C ARG A 92 5.74 -9.12 -14.83
N PRO A 93 5.06 -9.60 -13.76
CA PRO A 93 5.77 -10.09 -12.59
C PRO A 93 6.54 -11.36 -12.93
N THR A 94 7.74 -11.49 -12.37
CA THR A 94 8.53 -12.72 -12.42
C THR A 94 8.04 -13.70 -11.36
N ASP A 95 8.47 -14.96 -11.43
CA ASP A 95 8.21 -15.92 -10.36
C ASP A 95 8.81 -15.42 -9.04
N ALA A 96 10.01 -14.85 -9.06
CA ALA A 96 10.63 -14.24 -7.88
C ALA A 96 9.79 -13.11 -7.30
N GLY A 97 9.18 -12.26 -8.15
CA GLY A 97 8.29 -11.21 -7.71
C GLY A 97 7.04 -11.75 -7.01
N ARG A 98 6.42 -12.78 -7.58
CA ARG A 98 5.25 -13.43 -6.98
C ARG A 98 5.59 -14.10 -5.65
N GLU A 99 6.71 -14.81 -5.60
CA GLU A 99 7.21 -15.47 -4.39
C GLU A 99 7.50 -14.47 -3.28
N LEU A 100 8.10 -13.32 -3.62
CA LEU A 100 8.38 -12.26 -2.66
C LEU A 100 7.09 -11.76 -1.99
N LEU A 101 6.07 -11.44 -2.79
CA LEU A 101 4.78 -10.98 -2.25
C LEU A 101 4.12 -12.05 -1.38
N ALA A 102 4.18 -13.31 -1.78
CA ALA A 102 3.64 -14.41 -1.00
C ALA A 102 4.36 -14.57 0.34
N ALA A 103 5.70 -14.48 0.35
CA ALA A 103 6.50 -14.57 1.56
C ALA A 103 6.23 -13.40 2.52
N VAL A 104 6.18 -12.18 2.00
CA VAL A 104 5.83 -10.99 2.80
C VAL A 104 4.42 -11.14 3.38
N GLY A 105 3.45 -11.55 2.58
CA GLY A 105 2.08 -11.78 3.05
C GLY A 105 1.99 -12.81 4.16
N ALA A 106 2.74 -13.90 4.05
CA ALA A 106 2.78 -14.96 5.06
C ALA A 106 3.38 -14.47 6.40
N GLU A 107 4.37 -13.59 6.35
CA GLU A 107 4.97 -13.00 7.55
C GLU A 107 4.09 -11.92 8.18
N VAL A 108 3.42 -11.13 7.36
CA VAL A 108 2.55 -10.04 7.83
C VAL A 108 1.24 -10.54 8.41
N ALA A 109 0.68 -11.62 7.88
CA ALA A 109 -0.63 -12.11 8.29
C ALA A 109 -0.78 -12.34 9.80
N PRO A 110 0.13 -13.05 10.50
CA PRO A 110 -0.01 -13.25 11.94
C PRO A 110 0.16 -11.95 12.74
N VAL A 111 1.00 -11.03 12.27
CA VAL A 111 1.19 -9.72 12.91
C VAL A 111 -0.07 -8.88 12.75
N SER A 112 -0.62 -8.83 11.55
CA SER A 112 -1.88 -8.14 11.25
C SER A 112 -3.02 -8.68 12.12
N ALA A 113 -3.11 -10.01 12.28
CA ALA A 113 -4.10 -10.64 13.12
C ALA A 113 -3.99 -10.22 14.59
N ARG A 114 -2.77 -10.01 15.09
CA ARG A 114 -2.56 -9.50 16.45
C ARG A 114 -2.92 -8.02 16.59
N ILE A 115 -2.69 -7.23 15.55
CA ILE A 115 -3.03 -5.79 15.56
C ILE A 115 -4.54 -5.58 15.51
N TRP A 116 -5.24 -6.30 14.66
CA TRP A 116 -6.66 -6.10 14.40
C TRP A 116 -7.57 -7.06 15.19
N GLY A 117 -7.02 -8.16 15.68
CA GLY A 117 -7.78 -9.18 16.41
C GLY A 117 -8.32 -8.66 17.73
N GLY A 118 -9.49 -9.15 18.13
CA GLY A 118 -10.13 -8.78 19.39
C GLY A 118 -10.86 -7.44 19.37
N ILE A 119 -10.74 -6.67 18.29
CA ILE A 119 -11.52 -5.43 18.13
C ILE A 119 -12.94 -5.81 17.72
N PRO A 120 -13.98 -5.30 18.41
CA PRO A 120 -15.37 -5.63 18.07
C PRO A 120 -15.71 -5.30 16.61
N ALA A 121 -16.44 -6.20 15.96
CA ALA A 121 -16.81 -6.03 14.54
C ALA A 121 -17.59 -4.74 14.28
N GLU A 122 -18.43 -4.32 15.23
CA GLU A 122 -19.19 -3.08 15.15
C GLU A 122 -18.27 -1.85 15.10
N ASP A 123 -17.21 -1.87 15.93
CA ASP A 123 -16.23 -0.77 15.96
C ASP A 123 -15.43 -0.72 14.67
N LEU A 124 -15.02 -1.88 14.14
CA LEU A 124 -14.32 -1.96 12.86
C LEU A 124 -15.22 -1.45 11.72
N ALA A 125 -16.50 -1.80 11.72
CA ALA A 125 -17.44 -1.33 10.70
C ALA A 125 -17.63 0.19 10.76
N ALA A 126 -17.76 0.75 11.97
CA ALA A 126 -17.89 2.19 12.18
C ALA A 126 -16.61 2.92 11.72
N ALA A 127 -15.45 2.41 12.12
CA ALA A 127 -14.16 2.97 11.71
C ALA A 127 -14.01 2.92 10.18
N GLY A 128 -14.38 1.82 9.55
CA GLY A 128 -14.33 1.66 8.11
C GLY A 128 -15.18 2.70 7.37
N ARG A 129 -16.39 2.96 7.86
CA ARG A 129 -17.27 4.00 7.29
C ARG A 129 -16.65 5.39 7.41
N VAL A 130 -16.08 5.72 8.57
CA VAL A 130 -15.42 7.01 8.80
C VAL A 130 -14.20 7.17 7.88
N LEU A 131 -13.35 6.14 7.81
CA LEU A 131 -12.14 6.18 6.98
C LEU A 131 -12.48 6.31 5.49
N ALA A 132 -13.52 5.61 5.03
CA ALA A 132 -13.97 5.73 3.64
C ALA A 132 -14.44 7.16 3.33
N LEU A 133 -15.18 7.79 4.24
CA LEU A 133 -15.65 9.17 4.10
C LEU A 133 -14.48 10.16 4.11
N VAL A 134 -13.51 9.97 4.98
CA VAL A 134 -12.28 10.80 5.03
C VAL A 134 -11.52 10.68 3.72
N THR A 135 -11.37 9.47 3.18
CA THR A 135 -10.68 9.23 1.91
C THR A 135 -11.37 9.96 0.76
N GLU A 136 -12.69 9.84 0.66
CA GLU A 136 -13.48 10.52 -0.38
C GLU A 136 -13.33 12.04 -0.30
N ARG A 137 -13.48 12.61 0.89
CA ARG A 137 -13.36 14.06 1.09
C ARG A 137 -11.96 14.57 0.80
N ALA A 138 -10.93 13.86 1.25
CA ALA A 138 -9.55 14.22 0.99
C ALA A 138 -9.22 14.17 -0.50
N ASN A 139 -9.71 13.16 -1.22
CA ASN A 139 -9.53 13.07 -2.67
C ASN A 139 -10.21 14.24 -3.40
N THR A 140 -11.39 14.65 -2.95
CA THR A 140 -12.11 15.81 -3.52
C THR A 140 -11.31 17.11 -3.30
N GLU A 141 -10.82 17.32 -2.08
CA GLU A 141 -10.00 18.50 -1.76
C GLU A 141 -8.72 18.52 -2.58
N LEU A 142 -8.03 17.37 -2.69
CA LEU A 142 -6.81 17.27 -3.47
C LEU A 142 -7.04 17.61 -4.95
N ALA A 143 -8.14 17.14 -5.51
CA ALA A 143 -8.50 17.44 -6.90
C ALA A 143 -8.71 18.94 -7.12
N GLU A 144 -9.34 19.65 -6.17
CA GLU A 144 -9.55 21.09 -6.23
C GLU A 144 -8.24 21.87 -6.08
N LEU A 145 -7.32 21.40 -5.22
CA LEU A 145 -6.02 22.03 -5.00
C LEU A 145 -5.06 21.89 -6.18
N THR A 146 -5.28 20.91 -7.04
CA THR A 146 -4.37 20.58 -8.15
C THR A 146 -4.89 21.00 -9.53
N ILE A 147 -5.95 21.81 -9.57
CA ILE A 147 -6.47 22.40 -10.83
C ILE A 147 -5.52 23.48 -11.34
#